data_96919f8af1c8bb709d00bf5cc7a1bb02
#
_entry.id   96919f8af1c8bb709d00bf5cc7a1bb02
#
_cell.length_a   1.000
_cell.length_b   1.000
_cell.length_c   1.000
_cell.angle_alpha   90.00
_cell.angle_beta   90.00
_cell.angle_gamma   90.00
#
_symmetry.space_group_name_H-M   'P 1'
#
loop_
_entity.id
_entity.type
_entity.pdbx_description
1 polymer ?
#
loop_
_entity_poly.entity_id
_entity_poly.type
_entity_poly.pdbx_seq_one_letter_code
_entity_poly.pdbx_strand_id
1 'polypeptide(L)'
;MSTPPRIREDISRMVDETPPSGKHRGIGALAAVATLGSLLFGYDTGVISGALPYLYMPHLAGGLALTPMQEGAIGGTLLIGAAIGAVTGGIMSDRWGRRHNITILAVIFLLGALGTTFSPNVFVMYVFRFVLGFAVGAASATVPVYLAENAPKRIRGSIVAIDQLMIVTGQLLAFSMNAIINAAHGGPQLIIKANNNPDSLGITKGTYSWDQILALQASKGGPLEGDQYRAFVENLVIQSGNGAAWRWMLVLCSIPAIALWIGIRLMPESARWYLAKGRVADAVGALKRVRDPQKDGPLDAEVEEMLVTQQRELENKYQGNAFAHVWRTPWLRKLMLVGIFLAIVNQTTGVNTVMYYAPKVLEYAGMTTSASITAQVANGV
;
A
#
# COMPACT_ATOMS: atom_id res chain seq x y z
N MET A 1 9.62 22.53 34.65
CA MET A 1 10.98 22.91 35.09
C MET A 1 11.60 23.66 33.94
N SER A 2 12.05 24.91 34.14
CA SER A 2 12.75 25.70 33.10
C SER A 2 14.18 25.20 33.00
N THR A 3 14.63 24.98 31.76
CA THR A 3 16.02 24.59 31.49
C THR A 3 16.99 25.63 32.03
N PRO A 4 18.10 25.25 32.66
CA PRO A 4 19.11 26.20 33.16
C PRO A 4 19.60 27.13 32.05
N PRO A 5 19.84 28.42 32.33
CA PRO A 5 20.25 29.41 31.32
C PRO A 5 21.45 29.00 30.47
N ARG A 6 22.47 28.39 31.09
CA ARG A 6 23.68 27.88 30.40
C ARG A 6 23.37 26.86 29.30
N ILE A 7 22.47 25.90 29.59
CA ILE A 7 22.10 24.87 28.62
C ILE A 7 21.37 25.50 27.43
N ARG A 8 20.56 26.54 27.67
CA ARG A 8 19.86 27.27 26.61
C ARG A 8 20.81 28.05 25.72
N GLU A 9 21.83 28.69 26.29
CA GLU A 9 22.90 29.39 25.53
C GLU A 9 23.71 28.40 24.67
N ASP A 10 24.05 27.23 25.20
CA ASP A 10 24.76 26.17 24.47
C ASP A 10 23.93 25.62 23.29
N ILE A 11 22.60 25.44 23.49
CA ILE A 11 21.68 25.03 22.42
C ILE A 11 21.58 26.11 21.35
N SER A 12 21.41 27.38 21.73
CA SER A 12 21.32 28.49 20.78
C SER A 12 22.61 28.60 19.93
N ARG A 13 23.78 28.53 20.58
CA ARG A 13 25.07 28.51 19.86
C ARG A 13 25.18 27.32 18.92
N MET A 14 24.78 26.12 19.34
CA MET A 14 24.80 24.93 18.49
C MET A 14 23.84 25.06 17.30
N VAL A 15 22.66 25.64 17.54
CA VAL A 15 21.70 25.93 16.45
C VAL A 15 22.33 26.92 15.45
N ASP A 16 22.99 27.97 15.90
CA ASP A 16 23.59 28.98 15.02
C ASP A 16 24.76 28.42 14.20
N GLU A 17 25.65 27.69 14.85
CA GLU A 17 26.87 27.13 14.23
C GLU A 17 26.61 25.94 13.30
N THR A 18 25.50 25.17 13.49
CA THR A 18 25.21 23.99 12.67
C THR A 18 24.61 24.38 11.32
N PRO A 19 25.24 24.05 10.18
CA PRO A 19 24.65 24.30 8.87
C PRO A 19 23.46 23.39 8.59
N PRO A 20 22.53 23.78 7.67
CA PRO A 20 21.48 22.87 7.22
C PRO A 20 22.08 21.66 6.52
N SER A 21 21.52 20.47 6.75
CA SER A 21 22.01 19.18 6.21
C SER A 21 21.83 19.04 4.68
N GLY A 22 21.43 20.08 3.99
CA GLY A 22 21.23 20.16 2.54
C GLY A 22 20.26 21.26 2.13
N LYS A 23 19.78 21.22 0.89
CA LYS A 23 18.85 22.22 0.37
C LYS A 23 17.54 22.23 1.17
N HIS A 24 17.02 23.41 1.44
CA HIS A 24 15.72 23.59 2.11
C HIS A 24 14.61 22.91 1.31
N ARG A 25 13.75 22.19 2.01
CA ARG A 25 12.57 21.50 1.46
C ARG A 25 11.39 21.78 2.36
N GLY A 26 10.41 22.50 1.87
CA GLY A 26 9.21 22.78 2.65
C GLY A 26 8.51 21.50 3.11
N ILE A 27 7.85 21.55 4.24
CA ILE A 27 7.12 20.42 4.82
C ILE A 27 6.08 19.82 3.87
N GLY A 28 5.48 20.65 2.98
CA GLY A 28 4.56 20.18 1.96
C GLY A 28 5.22 19.24 0.93
N ALA A 29 6.46 19.56 0.50
CA ALA A 29 7.21 18.68 -0.41
C ALA A 29 7.60 17.36 0.28
N LEU A 30 7.99 17.41 1.56
CA LEU A 30 8.26 16.22 2.34
C LEU A 30 7.01 15.35 2.48
N ALA A 31 5.87 15.96 2.80
CA ALA A 31 4.60 15.25 2.92
C ALA A 31 4.20 14.62 1.58
N ALA A 32 4.23 15.37 0.48
CA ALA A 32 3.87 14.88 -0.85
C ALA A 32 4.73 13.67 -1.28
N VAL A 33 6.03 13.68 -0.98
CA VAL A 33 6.92 12.56 -1.30
C VAL A 33 6.69 11.36 -0.38
N ALA A 34 6.62 11.58 0.94
CA ALA A 34 6.48 10.48 1.90
C ALA A 34 5.14 9.76 1.73
N THR A 35 4.06 10.49 1.47
CA THR A 35 2.72 9.93 1.28
C THR A 35 2.54 9.18 -0.05
N LEU A 36 3.52 9.21 -0.97
CA LEU A 36 3.53 8.27 -2.09
C LEU A 36 3.57 6.82 -1.62
N GLY A 37 4.14 6.53 -0.43
CA GLY A 37 4.07 5.20 0.18
C GLY A 37 2.63 4.77 0.49
N SER A 38 1.83 5.69 0.99
CA SER A 38 0.41 5.46 1.29
C SER A 38 -0.44 5.42 0.02
N LEU A 39 -0.12 6.23 -0.98
CA LEU A 39 -0.72 6.14 -2.32
C LEU A 39 -0.47 4.77 -2.96
N LEU A 40 0.75 4.22 -2.83
CA LEU A 40 1.08 2.88 -3.32
C LEU A 40 0.24 1.80 -2.65
N PHE A 41 0.01 1.91 -1.34
CA PHE A 41 -0.87 0.99 -0.62
C PHE A 41 -2.30 1.05 -1.19
N GLY A 42 -2.85 2.26 -1.35
CA GLY A 42 -4.16 2.44 -1.94
C GLY A 42 -4.26 1.91 -3.36
N TYR A 43 -3.27 2.21 -4.20
CA TYR A 43 -3.23 1.74 -5.59
C TYR A 43 -3.20 0.21 -5.67
N ASP A 44 -2.35 -0.45 -4.89
CA ASP A 44 -2.26 -1.92 -4.89
C ASP A 44 -3.56 -2.58 -4.44
N THR A 45 -4.20 -2.00 -3.43
CA THR A 45 -5.50 -2.48 -2.94
C THR A 45 -6.59 -2.34 -4.03
N GLY A 46 -6.59 -1.24 -4.78
CA GLY A 46 -7.60 -0.97 -5.81
C GLY A 46 -7.35 -1.73 -7.11
N VAL A 47 -6.09 -1.90 -7.53
CA VAL A 47 -5.78 -2.42 -8.87
C VAL A 47 -6.19 -3.88 -9.06
N ILE A 48 -6.11 -4.68 -8.02
CA ILE A 48 -6.40 -6.13 -8.11
C ILE A 48 -7.84 -6.40 -8.53
N SER A 49 -8.79 -5.60 -8.08
CA SER A 49 -10.20 -5.80 -8.37
C SER A 49 -10.52 -5.73 -9.86
N GLY A 50 -9.90 -4.80 -10.59
CA GLY A 50 -10.05 -4.72 -12.05
C GLY A 50 -9.19 -5.72 -12.83
N ALA A 51 -8.11 -6.22 -12.20
CA ALA A 51 -7.25 -7.24 -12.80
C ALA A 51 -7.84 -8.66 -12.71
N LEU A 52 -8.65 -8.95 -11.69
CA LEU A 52 -9.23 -10.28 -11.44
C LEU A 52 -9.95 -10.88 -12.64
N PRO A 53 -10.86 -10.18 -13.36
CA PRO A 53 -11.54 -10.75 -14.52
C PRO A 53 -10.59 -11.24 -15.60
N TYR A 54 -9.48 -10.55 -15.80
CA TYR A 54 -8.44 -10.94 -16.75
C TYR A 54 -7.59 -12.11 -16.24
N LEU A 55 -7.37 -12.19 -14.92
CA LEU A 55 -6.62 -13.29 -14.30
C LEU A 55 -7.37 -14.63 -14.34
N TYR A 56 -8.72 -14.60 -14.36
CA TYR A 56 -9.54 -15.80 -14.53
C TYR A 56 -9.42 -16.43 -15.92
N MET A 57 -9.05 -15.64 -16.93
CA MET A 57 -8.95 -16.13 -18.29
C MET A 57 -7.91 -17.24 -18.40
N PRO A 58 -8.09 -18.18 -19.34
CA PRO A 58 -7.15 -19.26 -19.60
C PRO A 58 -5.74 -18.76 -19.96
N HIS A 59 -4.72 -19.58 -19.66
CA HIS A 59 -3.32 -19.24 -19.94
C HIS A 59 -3.06 -18.83 -21.39
N LEU A 60 -3.66 -19.55 -22.35
CA LEU A 60 -3.52 -19.25 -23.78
C LEU A 60 -4.12 -17.89 -24.18
N ALA A 61 -5.04 -17.39 -23.37
CA ALA A 61 -5.61 -16.05 -23.55
C ALA A 61 -4.82 -14.96 -22.77
N GLY A 62 -3.77 -15.33 -22.06
CA GLY A 62 -2.94 -14.40 -21.28
C GLY A 62 -3.34 -14.24 -19.81
N GLY A 63 -4.32 -15.00 -19.31
CA GLY A 63 -4.71 -15.07 -17.91
C GLY A 63 -3.88 -16.09 -17.12
N LEU A 64 -4.30 -16.38 -15.90
CA LEU A 64 -3.71 -17.39 -15.01
C LEU A 64 -4.68 -18.53 -14.66
N ALA A 65 -5.87 -18.56 -15.26
CA ALA A 65 -6.92 -19.55 -15.03
C ALA A 65 -7.21 -19.77 -13.52
N LEU A 66 -7.40 -18.69 -12.77
CA LEU A 66 -7.55 -18.72 -11.33
C LEU A 66 -8.79 -19.50 -10.90
N THR A 67 -8.64 -20.28 -9.84
CA THR A 67 -9.78 -20.81 -9.08
C THR A 67 -10.19 -19.82 -7.98
N PRO A 68 -11.42 -19.88 -7.47
CA PRO A 68 -11.87 -19.02 -6.36
C PRO A 68 -10.97 -19.10 -5.11
N MET A 69 -10.42 -20.29 -4.81
CA MET A 69 -9.48 -20.48 -3.71
C MET A 69 -8.14 -19.78 -3.96
N GLN A 70 -7.65 -19.83 -5.20
CA GLN A 70 -6.41 -19.16 -5.59
C GLN A 70 -6.57 -17.64 -5.59
N GLU A 71 -7.73 -17.14 -5.98
CA GLU A 71 -8.08 -15.73 -5.88
C GLU A 71 -8.01 -15.24 -4.43
N GLY A 72 -8.69 -15.94 -3.51
CA GLY A 72 -8.62 -15.61 -2.09
C GLY A 72 -7.19 -15.64 -1.53
N ALA A 73 -6.37 -16.59 -1.99
CA ALA A 73 -4.97 -16.69 -1.59
C ALA A 73 -4.10 -15.53 -2.12
N ILE A 74 -4.40 -14.93 -3.27
CA ILE A 74 -3.72 -13.73 -3.78
C ILE A 74 -3.88 -12.56 -2.80
N GLY A 75 -5.11 -12.33 -2.31
CA GLY A 75 -5.37 -11.34 -1.27
C GLY A 75 -4.76 -11.74 0.08
N GLY A 76 -4.93 -12.99 0.49
CA GLY A 76 -4.44 -13.51 1.76
C GLY A 76 -2.92 -13.44 1.93
N THR A 77 -2.15 -13.78 0.90
CA THR A 77 -0.68 -13.71 0.95
C THR A 77 -0.16 -12.28 1.10
N LEU A 78 -0.82 -11.32 0.48
CA LEU A 78 -0.52 -9.89 0.66
C LEU A 78 -0.75 -9.47 2.12
N LEU A 79 -1.88 -9.86 2.72
CA LEU A 79 -2.21 -9.50 4.11
C LEU A 79 -1.25 -10.15 5.11
N ILE A 80 -0.83 -11.39 4.89
CA ILE A 80 0.19 -12.05 5.73
C ILE A 80 1.51 -11.28 5.62
N GLY A 81 1.93 -10.93 4.41
CA GLY A 81 3.11 -10.09 4.20
C GLY A 81 3.00 -8.75 4.93
N ALA A 82 1.84 -8.09 4.84
CA ALA A 82 1.60 -6.80 5.48
C ALA A 82 1.64 -6.89 7.01
N ALA A 83 1.09 -7.93 7.61
CA ALA A 83 1.15 -8.16 9.05
C ALA A 83 2.60 -8.30 9.55
N ILE A 84 3.42 -9.10 8.86
CA ILE A 84 4.84 -9.26 9.19
C ILE A 84 5.59 -7.95 8.94
N GLY A 85 5.30 -7.27 7.83
CA GLY A 85 5.89 -5.99 7.47
C GLY A 85 5.60 -4.90 8.50
N ALA A 86 4.37 -4.80 9.00
CA ALA A 86 4.00 -3.81 10.01
C ALA A 86 4.80 -3.96 11.31
N VAL A 87 5.00 -5.20 11.78
CA VAL A 87 5.78 -5.48 12.98
C VAL A 87 7.26 -5.20 12.75
N THR A 88 7.82 -5.70 11.67
CA THR A 88 9.26 -5.59 11.37
C THR A 88 9.63 -4.18 10.92
N GLY A 89 8.75 -3.48 10.20
CA GLY A 89 8.97 -2.13 9.71
C GLY A 89 9.22 -1.12 10.80
N GLY A 90 8.53 -1.23 11.94
CA GLY A 90 8.80 -0.41 13.13
C GLY A 90 10.22 -0.63 13.65
N ILE A 91 10.65 -1.88 13.83
CA ILE A 91 11.98 -2.24 14.31
C ILE A 91 13.08 -1.75 13.33
N MET A 92 12.87 -1.96 12.03
CA MET A 92 13.78 -1.49 10.98
C MET A 92 13.90 0.02 10.98
N SER A 93 12.77 0.71 11.11
CA SER A 93 12.67 2.18 11.17
C SER A 93 13.44 2.76 12.35
N ASP A 94 13.34 2.15 13.54
CA ASP A 94 14.09 2.59 14.73
C ASP A 94 15.58 2.32 14.63
N ARG A 95 15.97 1.23 13.98
CA ARG A 95 17.38 0.86 13.83
C ARG A 95 18.10 1.69 12.79
N TRP A 96 17.52 1.85 11.60
CA TRP A 96 18.16 2.41 10.41
C TRP A 96 17.73 3.85 10.08
N GLY A 97 16.69 4.35 10.72
CA GLY A 97 16.09 5.66 10.43
C GLY A 97 14.87 5.55 9.54
N ARG A 98 14.00 6.54 9.64
CA ARG A 98 12.71 6.55 8.94
C ARG A 98 12.88 6.69 7.44
N ARG A 99 13.68 7.66 7.01
CA ARG A 99 13.98 7.92 5.60
C ARG A 99 14.65 6.73 4.94
N HIS A 100 15.67 6.16 5.59
CA HIS A 100 16.42 5.03 5.05
C HIS A 100 15.51 3.80 4.92
N ASN A 101 14.68 3.54 5.93
CA ASN A 101 13.69 2.46 5.89
C ASN A 101 12.73 2.64 4.72
N ILE A 102 12.11 3.83 4.54
CA ILE A 102 11.21 4.11 3.42
C ILE A 102 11.92 3.91 2.07
N THR A 103 13.21 4.27 1.96
CA THR A 103 14.00 4.05 0.74
C THR A 103 14.12 2.56 0.40
N ILE A 104 14.40 1.72 1.38
CA ILE A 104 14.48 0.26 1.21
C ILE A 104 13.11 -0.29 0.84
N LEU A 105 12.06 0.15 1.54
CA LEU A 105 10.69 -0.31 1.28
C LEU A 105 10.20 0.06 -0.12
N ALA A 106 10.58 1.23 -0.63
CA ALA A 106 10.26 1.63 -2.01
C ALA A 106 10.90 0.68 -3.04
N VAL A 107 12.12 0.20 -2.80
CA VAL A 107 12.78 -0.80 -3.66
C VAL A 107 12.08 -2.16 -3.55
N ILE A 108 11.78 -2.62 -2.33
CA ILE A 108 11.08 -3.90 -2.10
C ILE A 108 9.70 -3.85 -2.77
N PHE A 109 9.00 -2.72 -2.64
CA PHE A 109 7.71 -2.51 -3.30
C PHE A 109 7.84 -2.59 -4.83
N LEU A 110 8.83 -1.91 -5.40
CA LEU A 110 9.09 -1.95 -6.85
C LEU A 110 9.38 -3.36 -7.33
N LEU A 111 10.20 -4.11 -6.62
CA LEU A 111 10.49 -5.52 -6.93
C LEU A 111 9.24 -6.39 -6.82
N GLY A 112 8.43 -6.18 -5.80
CA GLY A 112 7.15 -6.85 -5.62
C GLY A 112 6.17 -6.55 -6.75
N ALA A 113 6.02 -5.28 -7.14
CA ALA A 113 5.16 -4.84 -8.22
C ALA A 113 5.59 -5.40 -9.59
N LEU A 114 6.87 -5.35 -9.91
CA LEU A 114 7.40 -5.94 -11.14
C LEU A 114 7.28 -7.47 -11.12
N GLY A 115 7.58 -8.10 -10.00
CA GLY A 115 7.47 -9.55 -9.86
C GLY A 115 6.04 -10.05 -9.99
N THR A 116 5.05 -9.36 -9.43
CA THR A 116 3.63 -9.67 -9.65
C THR A 116 3.23 -9.45 -11.10
N THR A 117 3.66 -8.36 -11.72
CA THR A 117 3.37 -8.04 -13.13
C THR A 117 3.89 -9.11 -14.10
N PHE A 118 5.11 -9.61 -13.89
CA PHE A 118 5.75 -10.59 -14.77
C PHE A 118 5.58 -12.03 -14.29
N SER A 119 4.73 -12.30 -13.32
CA SER A 119 4.50 -13.66 -12.82
C SER A 119 3.99 -14.59 -13.95
N PRO A 120 4.67 -15.72 -14.18
CA PRO A 120 4.26 -16.70 -15.19
C PRO A 120 3.16 -17.64 -14.69
N ASN A 121 3.01 -17.78 -13.38
CA ASN A 121 2.06 -18.66 -12.73
C ASN A 121 1.60 -18.12 -11.38
N VAL A 122 0.57 -18.74 -10.82
CA VAL A 122 -0.08 -18.32 -9.57
C VAL A 122 0.87 -18.40 -8.36
N PHE A 123 1.77 -19.40 -8.32
CA PHE A 123 2.72 -19.54 -7.21
C PHE A 123 3.70 -18.37 -7.13
N VAL A 124 4.27 -17.98 -8.25
CA VAL A 124 5.16 -16.80 -8.33
C VAL A 124 4.39 -15.52 -7.98
N MET A 125 3.13 -15.42 -8.40
CA MET A 125 2.24 -14.32 -7.99
C MET A 125 2.13 -14.25 -6.47
N TYR A 126 1.91 -15.37 -5.76
CA TYR A 126 1.82 -15.40 -4.29
C TYR A 126 3.11 -14.90 -3.62
N VAL A 127 4.26 -15.35 -4.10
CA VAL A 127 5.56 -14.94 -3.54
C VAL A 127 5.73 -13.42 -3.66
N PHE A 128 5.46 -12.85 -4.82
CA PHE A 128 5.62 -11.41 -5.02
C PHE A 128 4.50 -10.58 -4.36
N ARG A 129 3.31 -11.14 -4.21
CA ARG A 129 2.24 -10.55 -3.39
C ARG A 129 2.63 -10.49 -1.91
N PHE A 130 3.27 -11.53 -1.40
CA PHE A 130 3.82 -11.50 -0.05
C PHE A 130 4.90 -10.42 0.11
N VAL A 131 5.86 -10.34 -0.81
CA VAL A 131 6.93 -9.32 -0.82
C VAL A 131 6.34 -7.91 -0.88
N LEU A 132 5.36 -7.70 -1.74
CA LEU A 132 4.66 -6.44 -1.89
C LEU A 132 3.88 -6.09 -0.62
N GLY A 133 3.15 -7.05 -0.05
CA GLY A 133 2.46 -6.89 1.23
C GLY A 133 3.43 -6.50 2.36
N PHE A 134 4.58 -7.15 2.45
CA PHE A 134 5.61 -6.80 3.43
C PHE A 134 6.02 -5.31 3.31
N ALA A 135 6.30 -4.84 2.09
CA ALA A 135 6.66 -3.45 1.87
C ALA A 135 5.52 -2.48 2.26
N VAL A 136 4.29 -2.82 1.90
CA VAL A 136 3.07 -2.06 2.24
C VAL A 136 2.89 -1.97 3.76
N GLY A 137 2.93 -3.10 4.45
CA GLY A 137 2.75 -3.14 5.91
C GLY A 137 3.85 -2.37 6.66
N ALA A 138 5.11 -2.52 6.24
CA ALA A 138 6.21 -1.78 6.84
C ALA A 138 6.13 -0.27 6.54
N ALA A 139 5.68 0.12 5.35
CA ALA A 139 5.47 1.52 4.99
C ALA A 139 4.33 2.15 5.79
N SER A 140 3.21 1.44 5.98
CA SER A 140 2.06 1.93 6.77
C SER A 140 2.42 2.17 8.25
N ALA A 141 3.39 1.45 8.80
CA ALA A 141 3.93 1.71 10.12
C ALA A 141 4.94 2.87 10.15
N THR A 142 5.72 3.08 9.06
CA THR A 142 6.85 4.02 9.05
C THR A 142 6.46 5.41 8.56
N VAL A 143 5.63 5.51 7.51
CA VAL A 143 5.30 6.80 6.85
C VAL A 143 4.57 7.76 7.79
N PRO A 144 3.50 7.36 8.53
CA PRO A 144 2.83 8.27 9.46
C PRO A 144 3.76 8.77 10.57
N VAL A 145 4.66 7.90 11.06
CA VAL A 145 5.67 8.28 12.07
C VAL A 145 6.63 9.30 11.49
N TYR A 146 7.17 9.06 10.29
CA TYR A 146 8.06 9.99 9.62
C TYR A 146 7.42 11.36 9.39
N LEU A 147 6.16 11.38 8.98
CA LEU A 147 5.38 12.61 8.81
C LEU A 147 5.17 13.34 10.14
N ALA A 148 4.75 12.63 11.19
CA ALA A 148 4.50 13.21 12.51
C ALA A 148 5.76 13.76 13.17
N GLU A 149 6.91 13.11 12.97
CA GLU A 149 8.21 13.53 13.53
C GLU A 149 8.78 14.76 12.82
N ASN A 150 8.53 14.92 11.52
CA ASN A 150 9.00 16.07 10.74
C ASN A 150 8.02 17.23 10.70
N ALA A 151 6.74 17.01 10.99
CA ALA A 151 5.72 18.06 10.95
C ALA A 151 5.82 19.02 12.15
N PRO A 152 5.73 20.34 11.92
CA PRO A 152 5.55 21.31 13.00
C PRO A 152 4.30 21.01 13.80
N LYS A 153 4.32 21.30 15.12
CA LYS A 153 3.21 21.01 16.04
C LYS A 153 1.87 21.53 15.53
N ARG A 154 1.87 22.73 14.97
CA ARG A 154 0.66 23.44 14.49
C ARG A 154 -0.12 22.67 13.42
N ILE A 155 0.57 21.96 12.54
CA ILE A 155 -0.04 21.29 11.36
C ILE A 155 0.14 19.78 11.38
N ARG A 156 0.69 19.21 12.45
CA ARG A 156 1.00 17.77 12.55
C ARG A 156 -0.21 16.90 12.25
N GLY A 157 -1.37 17.20 12.84
CA GLY A 157 -2.60 16.45 12.59
C GLY A 157 -3.03 16.48 11.13
N SER A 158 -2.97 17.65 10.49
CA SER A 158 -3.30 17.80 9.06
C SER A 158 -2.34 17.03 8.16
N ILE A 159 -1.04 17.04 8.46
CA ILE A 159 -0.03 16.31 7.68
C ILE A 159 -0.25 14.79 7.78
N VAL A 160 -0.60 14.29 8.96
CA VAL A 160 -0.93 12.86 9.13
C VAL A 160 -2.27 12.51 8.45
N ALA A 161 -3.24 13.44 8.41
CA ALA A 161 -4.49 13.22 7.70
C ALA A 161 -4.29 13.11 6.17
N ILE A 162 -3.30 13.83 5.60
CA ILE A 162 -2.93 13.71 4.18
C ILE A 162 -2.51 12.27 3.84
N ASP A 163 -1.89 11.56 4.77
CA ASP A 163 -1.50 10.16 4.59
C ASP A 163 -2.72 9.27 4.26
N GLN A 164 -3.81 9.41 5.02
CA GLN A 164 -5.06 8.69 4.76
C GLN A 164 -5.72 9.12 3.44
N LEU A 165 -5.72 10.41 3.14
CA LEU A 165 -6.22 10.93 1.87
C LEU A 165 -5.48 10.32 0.68
N MET A 166 -4.16 10.13 0.79
CA MET A 166 -3.36 9.54 -0.27
C MET A 166 -3.63 8.05 -0.48
N ILE A 167 -4.04 7.30 0.54
CA ILE A 167 -4.52 5.92 0.38
C ILE A 167 -5.76 5.90 -0.52
N VAL A 168 -6.76 6.71 -0.19
CA VAL A 168 -8.02 6.78 -0.96
C VAL A 168 -7.75 7.30 -2.38
N THR A 169 -6.88 8.29 -2.53
CA THR A 169 -6.45 8.79 -3.84
C THR A 169 -5.78 7.69 -4.67
N GLY A 170 -4.95 6.86 -4.04
CA GLY A 170 -4.34 5.70 -4.70
C GLY A 170 -5.36 4.69 -5.20
N GLN A 171 -6.40 4.40 -4.39
CA GLN A 171 -7.51 3.52 -4.80
C GLN A 171 -8.27 4.10 -5.99
N LEU A 172 -8.64 5.39 -5.93
CA LEU A 172 -9.32 6.06 -7.04
C LEU A 172 -8.49 6.03 -8.33
N LEU A 173 -7.18 6.28 -8.24
CA LEU A 173 -6.28 6.18 -9.38
C LEU A 173 -6.24 4.76 -9.95
N ALA A 174 -6.19 3.75 -9.10
CA ALA A 174 -6.21 2.35 -9.52
C ALA A 174 -7.50 1.99 -10.25
N PHE A 175 -8.66 2.35 -9.70
CA PHE A 175 -9.94 2.11 -10.33
C PHE A 175 -10.06 2.83 -11.68
N SER A 176 -9.60 4.09 -11.74
CA SER A 176 -9.59 4.87 -12.98
C SER A 176 -8.68 4.25 -14.04
N MET A 177 -7.47 3.82 -13.66
CA MET A 177 -6.54 3.15 -14.59
C MET A 177 -7.07 1.79 -15.05
N ASN A 178 -7.69 1.02 -14.17
CA ASN A 178 -8.38 -0.22 -14.52
C ASN A 178 -9.46 0.02 -15.57
N ALA A 179 -10.31 1.04 -15.37
CA ALA A 179 -11.38 1.40 -16.31
C ALA A 179 -10.81 1.84 -17.67
N ILE A 180 -9.77 2.68 -17.68
CA ILE A 180 -9.11 3.15 -18.91
C ILE A 180 -8.49 1.97 -19.68
N ILE A 181 -7.74 1.09 -19.00
CA ILE A 181 -7.10 -0.06 -19.64
C ILE A 181 -8.16 -1.04 -20.14
N ASN A 182 -9.21 -1.29 -19.35
CA ASN A 182 -10.32 -2.13 -19.75
C ASN A 182 -11.01 -1.59 -21.00
N ALA A 183 -11.29 -0.29 -21.07
CA ALA A 183 -11.90 0.36 -22.24
C ALA A 183 -10.98 0.29 -23.47
N ALA A 184 -9.67 0.51 -23.30
CA ALA A 184 -8.69 0.43 -24.38
C ALA A 184 -8.56 -0.98 -24.97
N HIS A 185 -8.79 -2.03 -24.16
CA HIS A 185 -8.75 -3.43 -24.62
C HIS A 185 -10.13 -3.99 -25.00
N GLY A 186 -11.20 -3.22 -24.90
CA GLY A 186 -12.57 -3.64 -25.22
C GLY A 186 -13.17 -4.67 -24.27
N GLY A 187 -12.68 -4.71 -23.01
CA GLY A 187 -13.04 -5.72 -22.03
C GLY A 187 -12.30 -7.05 -22.22
N PRO A 188 -12.47 -8.01 -21.28
CA PRO A 188 -11.88 -9.35 -21.41
C PRO A 188 -12.48 -10.12 -22.57
N GLN A 189 -11.64 -10.58 -23.51
CA GLN A 189 -12.06 -11.27 -24.75
C GLN A 189 -11.20 -12.49 -25.06
N LEU A 190 -11.84 -13.53 -25.63
CA LEU A 190 -11.23 -14.76 -26.12
C LEU A 190 -11.46 -14.91 -27.62
N ILE A 191 -10.47 -15.41 -28.32
CA ILE A 191 -10.59 -15.88 -29.72
C ILE A 191 -10.57 -17.40 -29.69
N ILE A 192 -11.74 -18.00 -30.04
CA ILE A 192 -11.94 -19.45 -30.05
C ILE A 192 -11.76 -19.96 -31.47
N LYS A 193 -10.91 -20.97 -31.65
CA LYS A 193 -10.68 -21.63 -32.91
C LYS A 193 -11.66 -22.81 -33.14
N ALA A 194 -11.92 -23.57 -32.10
CA ALA A 194 -12.83 -24.71 -32.11
C ALA A 194 -13.36 -24.97 -30.69
N ASN A 195 -14.48 -25.65 -30.62
CA ASN A 195 -15.09 -26.10 -29.37
C ASN A 195 -15.31 -27.62 -29.44
N ASN A 196 -14.57 -28.35 -28.63
CA ASN A 196 -14.62 -29.81 -28.56
C ASN A 196 -15.57 -30.33 -27.46
N ASN A 197 -16.33 -29.46 -26.82
CA ASN A 197 -17.29 -29.87 -25.82
C ASN A 197 -18.45 -30.63 -26.47
N PRO A 198 -18.95 -31.71 -25.86
CA PRO A 198 -20.12 -32.47 -26.36
C PRO A 198 -21.35 -31.58 -26.49
N ASP A 199 -21.45 -30.61 -25.63
CA ASP A 199 -22.44 -29.57 -25.62
C ASP A 199 -21.79 -28.25 -26.03
N SER A 200 -22.04 -27.84 -27.26
CA SER A 200 -21.37 -26.66 -27.82
C SER A 200 -21.79 -25.34 -27.15
N LEU A 201 -22.91 -25.31 -26.42
CA LEU A 201 -23.51 -24.08 -25.87
C LEU A 201 -23.63 -22.95 -26.90
N GLY A 202 -23.66 -23.27 -28.18
CA GLY A 202 -23.65 -22.27 -29.26
C GLY A 202 -22.31 -21.58 -29.47
N ILE A 203 -21.23 -21.98 -28.79
CA ILE A 203 -19.89 -21.44 -28.97
C ILE A 203 -19.26 -22.12 -30.19
N THR A 204 -19.02 -21.33 -31.22
CA THR A 204 -18.33 -21.73 -32.46
C THR A 204 -17.02 -20.97 -32.60
N LYS A 205 -16.36 -21.08 -33.76
CA LYS A 205 -15.20 -20.26 -34.10
C LYS A 205 -15.58 -18.77 -34.10
N GLY A 206 -14.86 -17.94 -33.31
CA GLY A 206 -15.13 -16.51 -33.24
C GLY A 206 -14.49 -15.82 -32.05
N THR A 207 -14.73 -14.52 -31.92
CA THR A 207 -14.34 -13.71 -30.78
C THR A 207 -15.52 -13.59 -29.82
N TYR A 208 -15.30 -13.94 -28.57
CA TYR A 208 -16.31 -13.87 -27.51
C TYR A 208 -15.80 -13.03 -26.36
N SER A 209 -16.68 -12.18 -25.80
CA SER A 209 -16.37 -11.55 -24.53
C SER A 209 -16.46 -12.60 -23.42
N TRP A 210 -15.68 -12.37 -22.35
CA TRP A 210 -15.73 -13.25 -21.17
C TRP A 210 -17.14 -13.35 -20.59
N ASP A 211 -17.88 -12.23 -20.59
CA ASP A 211 -19.28 -12.17 -20.16
C ASP A 211 -20.19 -13.08 -20.99
N GLN A 212 -20.00 -13.15 -22.31
CA GLN A 212 -20.78 -14.03 -23.17
C GLN A 212 -20.56 -15.50 -22.81
N ILE A 213 -19.30 -15.87 -22.52
CA ILE A 213 -18.97 -17.23 -22.11
C ILE A 213 -19.59 -17.57 -20.75
N LEU A 214 -19.53 -16.64 -19.78
CA LEU A 214 -20.14 -16.82 -18.47
C LEU A 214 -21.68 -16.88 -18.56
N ALA A 215 -22.30 -16.03 -19.37
CA ALA A 215 -23.74 -16.02 -19.58
C ALA A 215 -24.26 -17.32 -20.23
N LEU A 216 -23.53 -17.87 -21.18
CA LEU A 216 -23.86 -19.16 -21.82
C LEU A 216 -23.78 -20.31 -20.82
N GLN A 217 -22.83 -20.27 -19.89
CA GLN A 217 -22.75 -21.27 -18.80
C GLN A 217 -23.95 -21.15 -17.84
N ALA A 218 -24.36 -19.93 -17.50
CA ALA A 218 -25.47 -19.69 -16.59
C ALA A 218 -26.83 -20.15 -17.17
N SER A 219 -27.00 -20.15 -18.50
CA SER A 219 -28.23 -20.55 -19.16
C SER A 219 -28.61 -22.02 -19.02
N LYS A 220 -27.73 -22.88 -18.55
CA LYS A 220 -27.91 -24.33 -18.38
C LYS A 220 -28.11 -24.83 -16.95
N GLY A 221 -28.53 -23.99 -16.03
CA GLY A 221 -28.89 -24.43 -14.68
C GLY A 221 -27.96 -23.95 -13.56
N GLY A 222 -27.15 -22.97 -13.83
CA GLY A 222 -26.25 -22.33 -12.89
C GLY A 222 -24.81 -22.25 -13.43
N PRO A 223 -23.97 -21.40 -12.84
CA PRO A 223 -22.57 -21.33 -13.24
C PRO A 223 -21.92 -22.70 -13.04
N LEU A 224 -21.20 -23.16 -14.07
CA LEU A 224 -20.36 -24.33 -13.93
C LEU A 224 -19.31 -24.04 -12.87
N GLU A 225 -19.31 -24.78 -11.77
CA GLU A 225 -18.36 -24.59 -10.68
C GLU A 225 -17.29 -25.68 -10.67
N GLY A 226 -16.09 -25.34 -10.21
CA GLY A 226 -15.02 -26.27 -9.95
C GLY A 226 -14.54 -27.02 -11.19
N ASP A 227 -14.59 -28.36 -11.11
CA ASP A 227 -14.04 -29.24 -12.16
C ASP A 227 -14.83 -29.23 -13.45
N GLN A 228 -16.14 -29.00 -13.41
CA GLN A 228 -16.98 -28.89 -14.63
C GLN A 228 -16.62 -27.63 -15.43
N TYR A 229 -16.35 -26.53 -14.77
CA TYR A 229 -15.91 -25.29 -15.41
C TYR A 229 -14.53 -25.50 -16.08
N ARG A 230 -13.60 -26.14 -15.39
CA ARG A 230 -12.29 -26.45 -15.93
C ARG A 230 -12.37 -27.34 -17.17
N ALA A 231 -13.12 -28.42 -17.08
CA ALA A 231 -13.33 -29.34 -18.20
C ALA A 231 -13.95 -28.63 -19.43
N PHE A 232 -14.91 -27.73 -19.19
CA PHE A 232 -15.49 -26.94 -20.28
C PHE A 232 -14.45 -26.02 -20.94
N VAL A 233 -13.67 -25.28 -20.14
CA VAL A 233 -12.65 -24.34 -20.67
C VAL A 233 -11.49 -25.09 -21.33
N GLU A 234 -11.07 -26.25 -20.80
CA GLU A 234 -10.02 -27.08 -21.35
C GLU A 234 -10.38 -27.67 -22.74
N ASN A 235 -11.66 -27.93 -22.97
CA ASN A 235 -12.17 -28.41 -24.26
C ASN A 235 -12.38 -27.28 -25.31
N LEU A 236 -12.22 -26.03 -24.93
CA LEU A 236 -12.18 -24.92 -25.87
C LEU A 236 -10.78 -24.79 -26.48
N VAL A 237 -10.68 -24.87 -27.81
CA VAL A 237 -9.43 -24.58 -28.52
C VAL A 237 -9.29 -23.07 -28.67
N ILE A 238 -8.58 -22.45 -27.70
CA ILE A 238 -8.35 -21.02 -27.65
C ILE A 238 -7.17 -20.69 -28.54
N GLN A 239 -7.33 -19.72 -29.44
CA GLN A 239 -6.27 -19.23 -30.30
C GLN A 239 -5.45 -18.14 -29.59
N SER A 240 -6.10 -17.20 -28.97
CA SER A 240 -5.51 -16.06 -28.25
C SER A 240 -6.57 -15.34 -27.44
N GLY A 241 -6.18 -14.30 -26.72
CA GLY A 241 -7.06 -13.38 -26.01
C GLY A 241 -6.29 -12.16 -25.51
N ASN A 242 -7.00 -11.25 -24.87
CA ASN A 242 -6.40 -10.03 -24.30
C ASN A 242 -6.23 -10.11 -22.78
N GLY A 243 -6.25 -11.32 -22.21
CA GLY A 243 -6.10 -11.56 -20.78
C GLY A 243 -4.86 -10.89 -20.17
N ALA A 244 -3.78 -10.74 -20.92
CA ALA A 244 -2.54 -10.10 -20.47
C ALA A 244 -2.71 -8.61 -20.05
N ALA A 245 -3.88 -7.98 -20.27
CA ALA A 245 -4.17 -6.61 -19.87
C ALA A 245 -3.97 -6.36 -18.36
N TRP A 246 -4.18 -7.38 -17.49
CA TRP A 246 -3.89 -7.27 -16.06
C TRP A 246 -2.45 -6.86 -15.75
N ARG A 247 -1.49 -7.22 -16.62
CA ARG A 247 -0.09 -6.84 -16.44
C ARG A 247 0.12 -5.34 -16.59
N TRP A 248 -0.61 -4.70 -17.52
CA TRP A 248 -0.59 -3.25 -17.67
C TRP A 248 -1.18 -2.54 -16.46
N MET A 249 -2.26 -3.10 -15.88
CA MET A 249 -2.85 -2.54 -14.66
C MET A 249 -1.86 -2.57 -13.48
N LEU A 250 -1.19 -3.70 -13.29
CA LEU A 250 -0.22 -3.87 -12.19
C LEU A 250 1.08 -3.09 -12.38
N VAL A 251 1.63 -3.02 -13.60
CA VAL A 251 2.91 -2.34 -13.84
C VAL A 251 2.86 -0.85 -13.55
N LEU A 252 1.71 -0.21 -13.70
CA LEU A 252 1.54 1.22 -13.41
C LEU A 252 1.87 1.55 -11.95
N CYS A 253 1.74 0.60 -11.04
CA CYS A 253 2.14 0.74 -9.64
C CYS A 253 3.65 1.04 -9.49
N SER A 254 4.47 0.68 -10.48
CA SER A 254 5.91 0.96 -10.47
C SER A 254 6.22 2.46 -10.56
N ILE A 255 5.37 3.25 -11.20
CA ILE A 255 5.61 4.69 -11.40
C ILE A 255 5.70 5.44 -10.07
N PRO A 256 4.68 5.40 -9.19
CA PRO A 256 4.78 6.05 -7.90
C PRO A 256 5.83 5.40 -6.98
N ALA A 257 6.16 4.11 -7.16
CA ALA A 257 7.24 3.46 -6.42
C ALA A 257 8.62 4.05 -6.76
N ILE A 258 8.89 4.27 -8.04
CA ILE A 258 10.11 4.94 -8.52
C ILE A 258 10.14 6.39 -8.04
N ALA A 259 9.01 7.09 -8.12
CA ALA A 259 8.89 8.47 -7.64
C ALA A 259 9.16 8.57 -6.12
N LEU A 260 8.64 7.63 -5.32
CA LEU A 260 8.94 7.53 -3.90
C LEU A 260 10.43 7.27 -3.65
N TRP A 261 11.01 6.29 -4.35
CA TRP A 261 12.42 5.92 -4.20
C TRP A 261 13.37 7.07 -4.49
N ILE A 262 13.12 7.84 -5.55
CA ILE A 262 13.92 9.01 -5.91
C ILE A 262 13.64 10.15 -4.92
N GLY A 263 12.37 10.46 -4.68
CA GLY A 263 11.95 11.61 -3.90
C GLY A 263 12.38 11.54 -2.44
N ILE A 264 12.25 10.36 -1.79
CA ILE A 264 12.59 10.21 -0.38
C ILE A 264 14.10 10.40 -0.11
N ARG A 265 14.94 10.10 -1.06
CA ARG A 265 16.40 10.34 -0.97
C ARG A 265 16.75 11.81 -0.89
N LEU A 266 15.89 12.67 -1.42
CA LEU A 266 16.07 14.12 -1.39
C LEU A 266 15.55 14.75 -0.10
N MET A 267 14.84 14.00 0.74
CA MET A 267 14.27 14.46 2.00
C MET A 267 15.25 14.26 3.16
N PRO A 268 15.14 15.03 4.25
CA PRO A 268 15.96 14.81 5.46
C PRO A 268 15.50 13.57 6.21
N GLU A 269 16.37 13.06 7.08
CA GLU A 269 15.99 12.08 8.09
C GLU A 269 15.23 12.77 9.24
N SER A 270 14.53 12.00 10.06
CA SER A 270 13.84 12.52 11.24
C SER A 270 14.82 13.09 12.27
N ALA A 271 14.56 14.34 12.69
CA ALA A 271 15.33 14.99 13.76
C ALA A 271 15.19 14.23 15.09
N ARG A 272 14.01 13.70 15.40
CA ARG A 272 13.79 12.90 16.61
C ARG A 272 14.61 11.62 16.61
N TRP A 273 14.73 10.98 15.44
CA TRP A 273 15.58 9.79 15.31
C TRP A 273 17.05 10.11 15.54
N TYR A 274 17.55 11.22 14.98
CA TYR A 274 18.93 11.66 15.24
C TYR A 274 19.17 11.93 16.73
N LEU A 275 18.24 12.60 17.40
CA LEU A 275 18.33 12.84 18.84
C LEU A 275 18.37 11.52 19.62
N ALA A 276 17.50 10.58 19.31
CA ALA A 276 17.47 9.26 19.96
C ALA A 276 18.78 8.46 19.78
N LYS A 277 19.57 8.81 18.74
CA LYS A 277 20.92 8.25 18.51
C LYS A 277 22.06 9.13 19.09
N GLY A 278 21.73 10.20 19.82
CA GLY A 278 22.73 11.13 20.39
C GLY A 278 23.36 12.08 19.36
N ARG A 279 22.82 12.18 18.14
CA ARG A 279 23.36 12.96 17.02
C ARG A 279 22.68 14.32 16.95
N VAL A 280 22.95 15.20 17.90
CA VAL A 280 22.23 16.48 18.06
C VAL A 280 22.47 17.43 16.88
N ALA A 281 23.73 17.56 16.41
CA ALA A 281 24.06 18.42 15.26
C ALA A 281 23.30 18.00 13.98
N ASP A 282 23.22 16.69 13.70
CA ASP A 282 22.46 16.19 12.55
C ASP A 282 20.94 16.45 12.68
N ALA A 283 20.42 16.39 13.90
CA ALA A 283 19.03 16.73 14.17
C ALA A 283 18.73 18.21 13.86
N VAL A 284 19.60 19.11 14.32
CA VAL A 284 19.51 20.55 14.01
C VAL A 284 19.60 20.80 12.51
N GLY A 285 20.58 20.17 11.84
CA GLY A 285 20.76 20.26 10.40
C GLY A 285 19.54 19.77 9.62
N ALA A 286 18.87 18.71 10.10
CA ALA A 286 17.65 18.18 9.49
C ALA A 286 16.45 19.12 9.70
N LEU A 287 16.29 19.69 10.89
CA LEU A 287 15.24 20.68 11.19
C LEU A 287 15.39 21.93 10.34
N LYS A 288 16.60 22.48 10.21
CA LYS A 288 16.88 23.65 9.35
C LYS A 288 16.49 23.42 7.88
N ARG A 289 16.39 22.19 7.44
CA ARG A 289 15.98 21.83 6.08
C ARG A 289 14.48 21.92 5.83
N VAL A 290 13.66 21.74 6.87
CA VAL A 290 12.20 21.63 6.75
C VAL A 290 11.43 22.72 7.48
N ARG A 291 12.07 23.45 8.40
CA ARG A 291 11.43 24.53 9.16
C ARG A 291 11.54 25.84 8.44
N ASP A 292 10.47 26.61 8.52
CA ASP A 292 10.42 28.02 8.12
C ASP A 292 10.49 28.89 9.38
N PRO A 293 11.61 29.61 9.62
CA PRO A 293 11.76 30.39 10.84
C PRO A 293 10.66 31.44 11.06
N GLN A 294 10.04 31.91 9.97
CA GLN A 294 8.97 32.92 10.05
C GLN A 294 7.62 32.32 10.45
N LYS A 295 7.39 31.04 10.14
CA LYS A 295 6.08 30.39 10.38
C LYS A 295 6.07 29.44 11.56
N ASP A 296 7.19 28.78 11.84
CA ASP A 296 7.29 27.69 12.78
C ASP A 296 7.89 28.12 14.13
N GLY A 297 8.38 29.37 14.22
CA GLY A 297 8.98 29.93 15.41
C GLY A 297 10.48 29.64 15.58
N PRO A 298 11.09 30.02 16.70
CA PRO A 298 12.51 29.87 16.95
C PRO A 298 12.89 28.39 17.11
N LEU A 299 13.92 27.97 16.37
CA LEU A 299 14.35 26.59 16.27
C LEU A 299 15.01 26.08 17.57
N ASP A 300 15.68 26.96 18.31
CA ASP A 300 16.30 26.68 19.60
C ASP A 300 15.29 26.20 20.63
N ALA A 301 14.11 26.82 20.68
CA ALA A 301 13.04 26.40 21.58
C ALA A 301 12.48 24.99 21.21
N GLU A 302 12.36 24.67 19.91
CA GLU A 302 11.94 23.35 19.45
C GLU A 302 12.98 22.29 19.80
N VAL A 303 14.26 22.56 19.58
CA VAL A 303 15.37 21.65 19.93
C VAL A 303 15.45 21.44 21.46
N GLU A 304 15.34 22.50 22.25
CA GLU A 304 15.29 22.42 23.71
C GLU A 304 14.18 21.48 24.19
N GLU A 305 12.97 21.67 23.67
CA GLU A 305 11.83 20.82 24.02
C GLU A 305 12.03 19.36 23.62
N MET A 306 12.59 19.11 22.44
CA MET A 306 12.89 17.74 21.99
C MET A 306 13.92 17.07 22.90
N LEU A 307 14.98 17.79 23.30
CA LEU A 307 16.00 17.26 24.21
C LEU A 307 15.44 16.96 25.59
N VAL A 308 14.63 17.87 26.15
CA VAL A 308 13.97 17.64 27.45
C VAL A 308 13.02 16.44 27.39
N THR A 309 12.29 16.30 26.31
CA THR A 309 11.39 15.15 26.11
C THR A 309 12.19 13.85 26.03
N GLN A 310 13.26 13.84 25.26
CA GLN A 310 14.14 12.68 25.14
C GLN A 310 14.79 12.30 26.48
N GLN A 311 15.26 13.27 27.25
CA GLN A 311 15.84 13.01 28.57
C GLN A 311 14.81 12.36 29.49
N ARG A 312 13.58 12.87 29.53
CA ARG A 312 12.47 12.26 30.30
C ARG A 312 12.15 10.83 29.83
N GLU A 313 12.18 10.58 28.55
CA GLU A 313 11.99 9.23 27.98
C GLU A 313 13.11 8.27 28.42
N LEU A 314 14.35 8.75 28.47
CA LEU A 314 15.51 7.97 28.94
C LEU A 314 15.42 7.68 30.45
N GLU A 315 15.05 8.67 31.24
CA GLU A 315 14.84 8.54 32.69
C GLU A 315 13.70 7.56 33.03
N ASN A 316 12.61 7.61 32.24
CA ASN A 316 11.45 6.74 32.42
C ASN A 316 11.57 5.40 31.66
N LYS A 317 12.69 5.16 30.97
CA LYS A 317 12.85 3.96 30.16
C LYS A 317 12.85 2.71 31.05
N TYR A 318 11.81 1.92 30.86
CA TYR A 318 11.73 0.61 31.53
C TYR A 318 12.87 -0.30 31.06
N GLN A 319 13.69 -0.75 31.98
CA GLN A 319 14.88 -1.59 31.69
C GLN A 319 14.57 -3.08 31.47
N GLY A 320 13.30 -3.46 31.42
CA GLY A 320 12.83 -4.83 31.25
C GLY A 320 12.18 -5.11 29.90
N ASN A 321 11.56 -6.27 29.79
CA ASN A 321 10.77 -6.64 28.62
C ASN A 321 9.55 -5.71 28.48
N ALA A 322 9.51 -4.88 27.44
CA ALA A 322 8.45 -3.90 27.21
C ALA A 322 7.06 -4.56 27.12
N PHE A 323 6.96 -5.74 26.52
CA PHE A 323 5.71 -6.48 26.41
C PHE A 323 5.21 -6.93 27.80
N ALA A 324 6.11 -7.44 28.64
CA ALA A 324 5.76 -7.81 30.00
C ALA A 324 5.34 -6.59 30.85
N HIS A 325 5.95 -5.43 30.62
CA HIS A 325 5.55 -4.19 31.29
C HIS A 325 4.13 -3.75 30.92
N VAL A 326 3.82 -3.73 29.62
CA VAL A 326 2.47 -3.41 29.14
C VAL A 326 1.44 -4.37 29.75
N TRP A 327 1.75 -5.67 29.81
CA TRP A 327 0.83 -6.66 30.32
C TRP A 327 0.62 -6.59 31.83
N ARG A 328 1.65 -6.20 32.58
CA ARG A 328 1.60 -6.02 34.06
C ARG A 328 0.94 -4.70 34.49
N THR A 329 0.92 -3.69 33.60
CA THR A 329 0.37 -2.37 33.92
C THR A 329 -1.09 -2.28 33.47
N PRO A 330 -2.09 -2.25 34.38
CA PRO A 330 -3.50 -2.40 34.04
C PRO A 330 -4.03 -1.40 33.01
N TRP A 331 -3.63 -0.12 33.11
CA TRP A 331 -4.10 0.92 32.18
C TRP A 331 -3.50 0.77 30.77
N LEU A 332 -2.22 0.39 30.66
CA LEU A 332 -1.56 0.11 29.37
C LEU A 332 -2.19 -1.11 28.69
N ARG A 333 -2.44 -2.18 29.47
CA ARG A 333 -3.13 -3.37 28.98
C ARG A 333 -4.52 -3.03 28.47
N LYS A 334 -5.30 -2.23 29.22
CA LYS A 334 -6.63 -1.79 28.77
C LYS A 334 -6.56 -0.99 27.47
N LEU A 335 -5.63 -0.06 27.36
CA LEU A 335 -5.43 0.76 26.18
C LEU A 335 -5.05 -0.11 24.97
N MET A 336 -4.13 -1.05 25.14
CA MET A 336 -3.73 -2.00 24.09
C MET A 336 -4.88 -2.89 23.65
N LEU A 337 -5.68 -3.44 24.59
CA LEU A 337 -6.84 -4.27 24.25
C LEU A 337 -7.91 -3.48 23.50
N VAL A 338 -8.17 -2.23 23.88
CA VAL A 338 -9.10 -1.36 23.14
C VAL A 338 -8.58 -1.10 21.73
N GLY A 339 -7.28 -0.80 21.56
CA GLY A 339 -6.67 -0.61 20.23
C GLY A 339 -6.78 -1.85 19.34
N ILE A 340 -6.47 -3.04 19.90
CA ILE A 340 -6.61 -4.32 19.19
C ILE A 340 -8.07 -4.56 18.81
N PHE A 341 -9.00 -4.36 19.74
CA PHE A 341 -10.42 -4.54 19.47
C PHE A 341 -10.92 -3.62 18.35
N LEU A 342 -10.56 -2.33 18.38
CA LEU A 342 -10.92 -1.38 17.32
C LEU A 342 -10.34 -1.81 15.97
N ALA A 343 -9.09 -2.29 15.92
CA ALA A 343 -8.48 -2.79 14.71
C ALA A 343 -9.20 -4.03 14.15
N ILE A 344 -9.58 -4.97 15.02
CA ILE A 344 -10.37 -6.15 14.65
C ILE A 344 -11.72 -5.74 14.10
N VAL A 345 -12.45 -4.87 14.81
CA VAL A 345 -13.76 -4.37 14.37
C VAL A 345 -13.65 -3.69 13.01
N ASN A 346 -12.65 -2.85 12.81
CA ASN A 346 -12.42 -2.20 11.50
C ASN A 346 -12.25 -3.21 10.37
N GLN A 347 -11.49 -4.29 10.58
CA GLN A 347 -11.30 -5.32 9.55
C GLN A 347 -12.54 -6.21 9.34
N THR A 348 -13.29 -6.50 10.41
CA THR A 348 -14.51 -7.34 10.34
C THR A 348 -15.70 -6.62 9.67
N THR A 349 -15.65 -5.29 9.48
CA THR A 349 -16.65 -4.57 8.66
C THR A 349 -16.70 -5.04 7.21
N GLY A 350 -15.66 -5.73 6.74
CA GLY A 350 -15.59 -6.26 5.38
C GLY A 350 -15.32 -5.21 4.30
N VAL A 351 -14.93 -3.98 4.66
CA VAL A 351 -14.64 -2.90 3.68
C VAL A 351 -13.65 -3.35 2.62
N ASN A 352 -12.56 -4.01 3.03
CA ASN A 352 -11.57 -4.53 2.09
C ASN A 352 -12.15 -5.60 1.16
N THR A 353 -13.04 -6.47 1.66
CA THR A 353 -13.72 -7.47 0.83
C THR A 353 -14.58 -6.81 -0.24
N VAL A 354 -15.35 -5.76 0.13
CA VAL A 354 -16.14 -5.01 -0.84
C VAL A 354 -15.23 -4.36 -1.88
N MET A 355 -14.12 -3.75 -1.48
CA MET A 355 -13.17 -3.12 -2.41
C MET A 355 -12.55 -4.11 -3.40
N TYR A 356 -12.17 -5.31 -2.93
CA TYR A 356 -11.56 -6.35 -3.79
C TYR A 356 -12.57 -6.98 -4.75
N TYR A 357 -13.79 -7.24 -4.29
CA TYR A 357 -14.77 -8.05 -5.00
C TYR A 357 -15.94 -7.25 -5.58
N ALA A 358 -15.91 -5.90 -5.49
CA ALA A 358 -17.00 -5.06 -6.01
C ALA A 358 -17.36 -5.36 -7.47
N PRO A 359 -16.43 -5.50 -8.43
CA PRO A 359 -16.79 -5.85 -9.80
C PRO A 359 -17.55 -7.17 -9.88
N LYS A 360 -17.10 -8.19 -9.14
CA LYS A 360 -17.72 -9.51 -9.13
C LYS A 360 -19.14 -9.49 -8.52
N VAL A 361 -19.35 -8.70 -7.47
CA VAL A 361 -20.67 -8.50 -6.88
C VAL A 361 -21.61 -7.81 -7.88
N LEU A 362 -21.11 -6.82 -8.63
CA LEU A 362 -21.87 -6.14 -9.67
C LEU A 362 -22.17 -7.06 -10.86
N GLU A 363 -21.26 -7.94 -11.23
CA GLU A 363 -21.49 -8.98 -12.24
C GLU A 363 -22.60 -9.96 -11.80
N TYR A 364 -22.60 -10.39 -10.56
CA TYR A 364 -23.71 -11.21 -10.02
C TYR A 364 -25.05 -10.46 -9.97
N ALA A 365 -25.03 -9.14 -9.87
CA ALA A 365 -26.20 -8.29 -9.98
C ALA A 365 -26.67 -8.05 -11.44
N GLY A 366 -25.97 -8.65 -12.43
CA GLY A 366 -26.34 -8.59 -13.85
C GLY A 366 -25.62 -7.54 -14.69
N MET A 367 -24.58 -6.88 -14.13
CA MET A 367 -23.76 -5.97 -14.94
C MET A 367 -22.73 -6.76 -15.76
N THR A 368 -22.35 -6.22 -16.92
CA THR A 368 -21.22 -6.77 -17.67
C THR A 368 -19.89 -6.53 -16.95
N THR A 369 -18.89 -7.37 -17.17
CA THR A 369 -17.54 -7.21 -16.56
C THR A 369 -16.97 -5.82 -16.81
N SER A 370 -17.07 -5.32 -18.05
CA SER A 370 -16.57 -3.98 -18.40
C SER A 370 -17.34 -2.85 -17.68
N ALA A 371 -18.66 -2.98 -17.53
CA ALA A 371 -19.46 -2.02 -16.78
C ALA A 371 -19.13 -2.07 -15.29
N SER A 372 -18.92 -3.25 -14.73
CA SER A 372 -18.57 -3.46 -13.31
C SER A 372 -17.21 -2.85 -12.96
N ILE A 373 -16.21 -3.02 -13.82
CA ILE A 373 -14.87 -2.38 -13.64
C ILE A 373 -15.00 -0.85 -13.70
N THR A 374 -15.80 -0.34 -14.63
CA THR A 374 -15.99 1.12 -14.77
C THR A 374 -16.80 1.70 -13.61
N ALA A 375 -17.85 1.01 -13.16
CA ALA A 375 -18.67 1.44 -12.02
C ALA A 375 -17.86 1.55 -10.72
N GLN A 376 -16.77 0.79 -10.60
CA GLN A 376 -15.92 0.85 -9.42
C GLN A 376 -15.21 2.21 -9.24
N VAL A 377 -15.07 3.00 -10.30
CA VAL A 377 -14.56 4.38 -10.18
C VAL A 377 -15.42 5.21 -9.24
N ALA A 378 -16.75 5.02 -9.29
CA ALA A 378 -17.68 5.70 -8.39
C ALA A 378 -17.50 5.31 -6.91
N ASN A 379 -16.95 4.13 -6.64
CA ASN A 379 -16.61 3.68 -5.28
C ASN A 379 -15.34 4.36 -4.72
N GLY A 380 -14.52 4.94 -5.58
CA GLY A 380 -13.31 5.68 -5.21
C GLY A 380 -13.54 7.19 -5.00
N VAL A 381 -14.69 7.72 -5.41
CA VAL A 381 -15.08 9.13 -5.25
C VAL A 381 -15.85 9.33 -3.95
#